data_7b382c48f76707d0953e91e4f4070146
#
_entry.id   7b382c48f76707d0953e91e4f4070146
#
_cell.length_a   1.000
_cell.length_b   1.000
_cell.length_c   1.000
_cell.angle_alpha   90.00
_cell.angle_beta   90.00
_cell.angle_gamma   90.00
#
_symmetry.space_group_name_H-M   'P 1'
#
loop_
_entity.id
_entity.type
_entity.pdbx_description
1 polymer ?
#
loop_
_entity_poly.entity_id
_entity_poly.type
_entity_poly.pdbx_seq_one_letter_code
_entity_poly.pdbx_strand_id
1 'polypeptide(L)'
;MIIGYSLSPGGLLLPYHLGVFTALENKSYLTDESPIAGSSAGSIACCSNAVRIPEPEVLEATIRVSDRCLELGGARGRLLPLLRNELDEMLPDNAHEIVNNRPGLVGLAHRELWPVNRPVLATKFETRECLMDAVMDSSTFPFFSTNWPVRFVRRRGEKLPRIVVDGFFSVPRERYGCPDFSHALLNDENGKDIDLNDLEAPLLGDVAAMNGEVEVTARPKVEKEDYTNTSPGRILYEESSKPTKASVVDRTVTVSVFPHSTAKLTASDPHDRISPLPDPTGDNVGQMGKLLRLATQPTSREELTALYESGIQDAERWIAQEEARGWGLNTKERRENYARAVGGAVDLN
;
A
#
# COMPACT_ATOMS: atom_id res chain seq x y z
N MET A 1 -12.99 -7.21 -17.53
CA MET A 1 -11.57 -7.05 -17.13
C MET A 1 -11.54 -6.40 -15.76
N ILE A 2 -10.87 -7.01 -14.81
CA ILE A 2 -10.70 -6.49 -13.44
C ILE A 2 -9.33 -5.83 -13.33
N ILE A 3 -9.33 -4.53 -13.02
CA ILE A 3 -8.12 -3.76 -12.81
C ILE A 3 -7.85 -3.70 -11.30
N GLY A 4 -6.66 -4.12 -10.89
CA GLY A 4 -6.17 -3.95 -9.54
C GLY A 4 -5.22 -2.75 -9.42
N TYR A 5 -5.16 -2.13 -8.24
CA TYR A 5 -4.31 -0.96 -8.01
C TYR A 5 -3.31 -1.22 -6.88
N SER A 6 -2.04 -1.02 -7.18
CA SER A 6 -0.93 -1.19 -6.23
C SER A 6 -0.30 0.16 -5.92
N LEU A 7 -0.37 0.60 -4.65
CA LEU A 7 0.00 1.93 -4.20
C LEU A 7 1.35 1.94 -3.47
N SER A 8 2.20 2.90 -3.87
CA SER A 8 3.52 3.09 -3.25
C SER A 8 3.45 3.67 -1.84
N PRO A 9 4.49 3.51 -1.03
CA PRO A 9 4.69 4.34 0.15
C PRO A 9 4.87 5.81 -0.26
N GLY A 10 4.61 6.74 0.66
CA GLY A 10 4.71 8.16 0.36
C GLY A 10 4.83 9.08 1.57
N GLY A 11 4.73 8.57 2.80
CA GLY A 11 4.71 9.40 4.00
C GLY A 11 3.59 10.46 3.93
N LEU A 12 3.93 11.73 4.09
CA LEU A 12 2.97 12.84 4.02
C LEU A 12 2.50 13.19 2.58
N LEU A 13 2.93 12.43 1.55
CA LEU A 13 2.37 12.51 0.19
C LEU A 13 1.05 11.71 0.03
N LEU A 14 0.44 11.22 1.10
CA LEU A 14 -0.86 10.55 1.09
C LEU A 14 -1.92 11.29 0.24
N PRO A 15 -2.05 12.64 0.28
CA PRO A 15 -3.03 13.37 -0.52
C PRO A 15 -2.98 13.06 -2.01
N TYR A 16 -1.81 12.77 -2.56
CA TYR A 16 -1.67 12.36 -3.96
C TYR A 16 -2.44 11.06 -4.26
N HIS A 17 -2.31 10.05 -3.41
CA HIS A 17 -3.05 8.79 -3.57
C HIS A 17 -4.56 8.99 -3.47
N LEU A 18 -5.01 9.85 -2.55
CA LEU A 18 -6.43 10.20 -2.41
C LEU A 18 -6.96 10.87 -3.68
N GLY A 19 -6.22 11.82 -4.25
CA GLY A 19 -6.59 12.46 -5.52
C GLY A 19 -6.70 11.47 -6.67
N VAL A 20 -5.76 10.52 -6.75
CA VAL A 20 -5.82 9.43 -7.75
C VAL A 20 -7.09 8.61 -7.58
N PHE A 21 -7.42 8.19 -6.36
CA PHE A 21 -8.62 7.40 -6.09
C PHE A 21 -9.89 8.17 -6.43
N THR A 22 -9.99 9.44 -6.05
CA THR A 22 -11.11 10.31 -6.41
C THR A 22 -11.37 10.34 -7.92
N ALA A 23 -10.34 10.53 -8.74
CA ALA A 23 -10.49 10.57 -10.18
C ALA A 23 -10.89 9.20 -10.77
N LEU A 24 -10.29 8.12 -10.27
CA LEU A 24 -10.59 6.76 -10.71
C LEU A 24 -12.03 6.36 -10.36
N GLU A 25 -12.53 6.70 -9.17
CA GLU A 25 -13.90 6.43 -8.75
C GLU A 25 -14.91 7.24 -9.55
N ASN A 26 -14.68 8.55 -9.72
CA ASN A 26 -15.54 9.43 -10.49
C ASN A 26 -15.73 8.94 -11.93
N LYS A 27 -14.78 8.22 -12.47
CA LYS A 27 -14.82 7.62 -13.82
C LYS A 27 -15.12 6.12 -13.82
N SER A 28 -15.43 5.54 -12.66
CA SER A 28 -15.72 4.10 -12.49
C SER A 28 -14.58 3.15 -12.94
N TYR A 29 -13.33 3.63 -12.90
CA TYR A 29 -12.14 2.80 -13.06
C TYR A 29 -11.78 2.07 -11.77
N LEU A 30 -12.05 2.69 -10.62
CA LEU A 30 -11.96 2.07 -9.29
C LEU A 30 -13.39 1.80 -8.78
N THR A 31 -13.65 0.56 -8.41
CA THR A 31 -14.93 0.08 -7.86
C THR A 31 -14.67 -0.83 -6.67
N ASP A 32 -15.72 -1.25 -5.96
CA ASP A 32 -15.58 -2.23 -4.87
C ASP A 32 -15.04 -3.59 -5.34
N GLU A 33 -15.18 -3.92 -6.61
CA GLU A 33 -14.65 -5.16 -7.20
C GLU A 33 -13.15 -5.06 -7.52
N SER A 34 -12.62 -3.83 -7.61
CA SER A 34 -11.21 -3.60 -7.91
C SER A 34 -10.33 -4.00 -6.73
N PRO A 35 -9.42 -4.97 -6.86
CA PRO A 35 -8.42 -5.25 -5.82
C PRO A 35 -7.50 -4.04 -5.63
N ILE A 36 -7.23 -3.72 -4.36
CA ILE A 36 -6.33 -2.61 -3.98
C ILE A 36 -5.32 -3.10 -2.95
N ALA A 37 -4.07 -2.71 -3.11
CA ALA A 37 -3.05 -2.97 -2.11
C ALA A 37 -2.09 -1.80 -1.99
N GLY A 38 -1.56 -1.57 -0.79
CA GLY A 38 -0.68 -0.43 -0.57
C GLY A 38 0.32 -0.64 0.55
N SER A 39 1.34 0.18 0.53
CA SER A 39 2.38 0.28 1.57
C SER A 39 2.37 1.66 2.18
N SER A 40 2.52 1.77 3.51
CA SER A 40 2.61 3.07 4.20
C SER A 40 1.45 4.01 3.84
N ALA A 41 1.69 5.18 3.27
CA ALA A 41 0.65 6.08 2.77
C ALA A 41 -0.35 5.37 1.83
N GLY A 42 0.13 4.48 0.95
CA GLY A 42 -0.72 3.67 0.09
C GLY A 42 -1.64 2.72 0.89
N SER A 43 -1.18 2.19 2.03
CA SER A 43 -2.01 1.35 2.90
C SER A 43 -3.13 2.15 3.58
N ILE A 44 -2.85 3.40 3.95
CA ILE A 44 -3.86 4.31 4.52
C ILE A 44 -4.94 4.61 3.47
N ALA A 45 -4.54 4.96 2.24
CA ALA A 45 -5.46 5.21 1.15
C ALA A 45 -6.33 3.97 0.84
N CYS A 46 -5.73 2.76 0.78
CA CYS A 46 -6.47 1.52 0.57
C CYS A 46 -7.45 1.22 1.71
N CYS A 47 -7.03 1.40 2.96
CA CYS A 47 -7.89 1.17 4.12
C CYS A 47 -9.08 2.14 4.15
N SER A 48 -8.84 3.44 4.00
CA SER A 48 -9.90 4.47 4.01
C SER A 48 -10.90 4.27 2.88
N ASN A 49 -10.42 4.01 1.66
CA ASN A 49 -11.27 3.71 0.51
C ASN A 49 -12.13 2.46 0.73
N ALA A 50 -11.52 1.38 1.24
CA ALA A 50 -12.22 0.13 1.49
C ALA A 50 -13.36 0.26 2.50
N VAL A 51 -13.22 1.12 3.51
CA VAL A 51 -14.29 1.43 4.49
C VAL A 51 -15.17 2.60 4.05
N ARG A 52 -14.94 3.12 2.83
CA ARG A 52 -15.73 4.21 2.20
C ARG A 52 -15.73 5.53 2.97
N ILE A 53 -14.58 5.86 3.58
CA ILE A 53 -14.37 7.22 4.10
C ILE A 53 -14.10 8.12 2.89
N PRO A 54 -14.84 9.21 2.70
CA PRO A 54 -14.63 10.12 1.59
C PRO A 54 -13.19 10.67 1.56
N GLU A 55 -12.55 10.67 0.40
CA GLU A 55 -11.16 11.13 0.25
C GLU A 55 -10.93 12.55 0.79
N PRO A 56 -11.88 13.51 0.64
CA PRO A 56 -11.74 14.83 1.26
C PRO A 56 -11.67 14.80 2.79
N GLU A 57 -12.34 13.86 3.46
CA GLU A 57 -12.25 13.70 4.92
C GLU A 57 -10.89 13.15 5.34
N VAL A 58 -10.34 12.20 4.58
CA VAL A 58 -8.98 11.68 4.79
C VAL A 58 -7.92 12.76 4.51
N LEU A 59 -8.14 13.62 3.52
CA LEU A 59 -7.31 14.79 3.27
C LEU A 59 -7.31 15.74 4.47
N GLU A 60 -8.47 16.06 5.01
CA GLU A 60 -8.60 16.92 6.19
C GLU A 60 -7.90 16.29 7.43
N ALA A 61 -8.02 14.98 7.63
CA ALA A 61 -7.29 14.27 8.67
C ALA A 61 -5.76 14.37 8.46
N THR A 62 -5.30 14.23 7.22
CA THR A 62 -3.88 14.37 6.89
C THR A 62 -3.36 15.78 7.16
N ILE A 63 -4.17 16.81 6.87
CA ILE A 63 -3.87 18.21 7.17
C ILE A 63 -3.76 18.40 8.69
N ARG A 64 -4.72 17.90 9.49
CA ARG A 64 -4.65 17.98 10.96
C ARG A 64 -3.39 17.31 11.50
N VAL A 65 -3.00 16.14 10.97
CA VAL A 65 -1.74 15.47 11.36
C VAL A 65 -0.53 16.34 11.02
N SER A 66 -0.51 16.95 9.82
CA SER A 66 0.59 17.85 9.40
C SER A 66 0.69 19.07 10.31
N ASP A 67 -0.43 19.75 10.57
CA ASP A 67 -0.50 20.93 11.44
C ASP A 67 -0.02 20.57 12.85
N ARG A 68 -0.47 19.43 13.38
CA ARG A 68 -0.03 18.96 14.70
C ARG A 68 1.45 18.61 14.73
N CYS A 69 2.00 18.07 13.65
CA CYS A 69 3.44 17.86 13.52
C CYS A 69 4.21 19.18 13.50
N LEU A 70 3.70 20.21 12.80
CA LEU A 70 4.29 21.55 12.79
C LEU A 70 4.34 22.15 14.20
N GLU A 71 3.23 22.14 14.92
CA GLU A 71 3.14 22.62 16.30
C GLU A 71 4.14 21.91 17.25
N LEU A 72 4.35 20.61 17.05
CA LEU A 72 5.25 19.80 17.85
C LEU A 72 6.73 19.87 17.39
N GLY A 73 7.04 20.62 16.32
CA GLY A 73 8.41 20.81 15.80
C GLY A 73 8.88 19.67 14.89
N GLY A 74 7.98 19.01 14.16
CA GLY A 74 8.28 18.05 13.08
C GLY A 74 7.59 16.70 13.24
N ALA A 75 7.63 15.90 12.17
CA ALA A 75 6.95 14.61 12.07
C ALA A 75 7.68 13.45 12.77
N ARG A 76 9.01 13.55 12.89
CA ARG A 76 9.85 12.46 13.37
C ARG A 76 9.42 11.97 14.76
N GLY A 77 9.10 10.67 14.85
CA GLY A 77 8.69 10.01 16.08
C GLY A 77 7.29 10.39 16.59
N ARG A 78 6.58 11.27 15.86
CA ARG A 78 5.25 11.77 16.21
C ARG A 78 4.18 11.35 15.23
N LEU A 79 4.57 11.09 13.98
CA LEU A 79 3.64 10.77 12.91
C LEU A 79 2.81 9.52 13.22
N LEU A 80 3.45 8.46 13.69
CA LEU A 80 2.76 7.20 13.95
C LEU A 80 1.70 7.30 15.06
N PRO A 81 1.97 7.89 16.24
CA PRO A 81 0.95 8.12 17.25
C PRO A 81 -0.21 9.01 16.77
N LEU A 82 0.07 10.07 16.02
CA LEU A 82 -0.96 10.96 15.47
C LEU A 82 -1.82 10.23 14.43
N LEU A 83 -1.21 9.45 13.55
CA LEU A 83 -1.93 8.59 12.61
C LEU A 83 -2.87 7.63 13.33
N ARG A 84 -2.41 7.00 14.44
CA ARG A 84 -3.27 6.10 15.20
C ARG A 84 -4.52 6.80 15.76
N ASN A 85 -4.35 8.00 16.28
CA ASN A 85 -5.47 8.77 16.81
C ASN A 85 -6.48 9.12 15.71
N GLU A 86 -6.02 9.58 14.55
CA GLU A 86 -6.92 9.87 13.42
C GLU A 86 -7.63 8.61 12.91
N LEU A 87 -6.92 7.48 12.82
CA LEU A 87 -7.56 6.20 12.45
C LEU A 87 -8.61 5.76 13.48
N ASP A 88 -8.36 5.99 14.76
CA ASP A 88 -9.29 5.63 15.83
C ASP A 88 -10.56 6.50 15.79
N GLU A 89 -10.44 7.76 15.38
CA GLU A 89 -11.57 8.68 15.21
C GLU A 89 -12.37 8.42 13.94
N MET A 90 -11.68 8.03 12.84
CA MET A 90 -12.31 7.94 11.51
C MET A 90 -12.87 6.56 11.18
N LEU A 91 -12.23 5.49 11.65
CA LEU A 91 -12.66 4.15 11.31
C LEU A 91 -13.92 3.75 12.09
N PRO A 92 -14.97 3.24 11.44
CA PRO A 92 -16.14 2.70 12.13
C PRO A 92 -15.80 1.45 12.95
N ASP A 93 -16.61 1.12 13.95
CA ASP A 93 -16.38 -0.03 14.83
C ASP A 93 -16.29 -1.36 14.06
N ASN A 94 -17.04 -1.49 12.97
CA ASN A 94 -17.06 -2.66 12.10
C ASN A 94 -16.17 -2.53 10.86
N ALA A 95 -15.18 -1.62 10.86
CA ALA A 95 -14.29 -1.38 9.71
C ALA A 95 -13.66 -2.67 9.16
N HIS A 96 -13.21 -3.58 10.04
CA HIS A 96 -12.63 -4.86 9.64
C HIS A 96 -13.62 -5.76 8.90
N GLU A 97 -14.89 -5.75 9.29
CA GLU A 97 -15.95 -6.51 8.60
C GLU A 97 -16.22 -5.93 7.21
N ILE A 98 -16.27 -4.59 7.10
CA ILE A 98 -16.45 -3.90 5.82
C ILE A 98 -15.32 -4.28 4.86
N VAL A 99 -14.06 -4.21 5.32
CA VAL A 99 -12.88 -4.56 4.53
C VAL A 99 -12.90 -6.04 4.13
N ASN A 100 -13.19 -6.94 5.06
CA ASN A 100 -13.22 -8.39 4.81
C ASN A 100 -14.34 -8.82 3.85
N ASN A 101 -15.45 -8.10 3.83
CA ASN A 101 -16.61 -8.39 2.98
C ASN A 101 -16.56 -7.65 1.64
N ARG A 102 -15.55 -6.82 1.39
CA ARG A 102 -15.39 -6.13 0.11
C ARG A 102 -15.15 -7.17 -1.00
N PRO A 103 -15.83 -7.07 -2.17
CA PRO A 103 -15.65 -8.03 -3.27
C PRO A 103 -14.21 -8.05 -3.81
N GLY A 104 -13.56 -6.89 -3.95
CA GLY A 104 -12.17 -6.76 -4.33
C GLY A 104 -11.23 -6.87 -3.12
N LEU A 105 -10.15 -7.60 -3.28
CA LEU A 105 -9.13 -7.77 -2.24
C LEU A 105 -8.60 -6.42 -1.74
N VAL A 106 -8.38 -6.31 -0.43
CA VAL A 106 -7.65 -5.20 0.20
C VAL A 106 -6.39 -5.74 0.84
N GLY A 107 -5.24 -5.27 0.39
CA GLY A 107 -3.93 -5.72 0.88
C GLY A 107 -3.14 -4.60 1.56
N LEU A 108 -2.71 -4.80 2.80
CA LEU A 108 -1.88 -3.87 3.57
C LEU A 108 -0.50 -4.49 3.79
N ALA A 109 0.53 -3.93 3.13
CA ALA A 109 1.84 -4.55 3.10
C ALA A 109 2.75 -4.03 4.22
N HIS A 110 3.49 -4.93 4.85
CA HIS A 110 4.59 -4.62 5.77
C HIS A 110 5.64 -5.72 5.73
N ARG A 111 6.80 -5.51 6.38
CA ARG A 111 7.77 -6.57 6.54
C ARG A 111 7.89 -6.96 8.00
N GLU A 112 7.76 -8.24 8.27
CA GLU A 112 8.07 -8.87 9.54
C GLU A 112 9.55 -9.24 9.56
N LEU A 113 10.30 -8.80 10.59
CA LEU A 113 11.72 -9.09 10.76
C LEU A 113 11.97 -10.20 11.77
N TRP A 114 11.03 -10.40 12.71
CA TRP A 114 11.07 -11.40 13.77
C TRP A 114 9.64 -11.85 14.13
N PRO A 115 9.37 -13.12 14.41
CA PRO A 115 10.31 -14.24 14.55
C PRO A 115 10.83 -14.78 13.20
N VAL A 116 10.17 -14.49 12.11
CA VAL A 116 10.57 -14.92 10.75
C VAL A 116 10.70 -13.68 9.89
N ASN A 117 11.85 -13.53 9.20
CA ASN A 117 12.03 -12.42 8.27
C ASN A 117 11.30 -12.71 6.96
N ARG A 118 10.16 -12.04 6.75
CA ARG A 118 9.30 -12.24 5.57
C ARG A 118 8.51 -10.99 5.19
N PRO A 119 8.19 -10.79 3.91
CA PRO A 119 7.16 -9.84 3.51
C PRO A 119 5.78 -10.37 3.95
N VAL A 120 4.90 -9.45 4.29
CA VAL A 120 3.52 -9.76 4.69
C VAL A 120 2.59 -8.85 3.90
N LEU A 121 1.58 -9.43 3.26
CA LEU A 121 0.42 -8.74 2.73
C LEU A 121 -0.79 -9.15 3.56
N ALA A 122 -1.20 -8.29 4.50
CA ALA A 122 -2.34 -8.55 5.35
C ALA A 122 -3.64 -8.29 4.56
N THR A 123 -4.49 -9.31 4.42
CA THR A 123 -5.72 -9.26 3.62
C THR A 123 -6.98 -9.65 4.40
N LYS A 124 -6.82 -10.14 5.64
CA LYS A 124 -7.90 -10.54 6.54
C LYS A 124 -7.66 -9.94 7.92
N PHE A 125 -8.69 -9.42 8.54
CA PHE A 125 -8.61 -8.69 9.81
C PHE A 125 -9.68 -9.20 10.77
N GLU A 126 -9.26 -9.81 11.89
CA GLU A 126 -10.19 -10.40 12.88
C GLU A 126 -10.97 -9.34 13.65
N THR A 127 -10.36 -8.19 13.87
CA THR A 127 -10.94 -7.09 14.64
C THR A 127 -10.56 -5.74 14.04
N ARG A 128 -11.28 -4.69 14.42
CA ARG A 128 -10.92 -3.30 14.08
C ARG A 128 -9.48 -2.97 14.48
N GLU A 129 -9.05 -3.41 15.66
CA GLU A 129 -7.69 -3.23 16.15
C GLU A 129 -6.65 -3.94 15.24
N CYS A 130 -6.95 -5.15 14.76
CA CYS A 130 -6.07 -5.86 13.82
C CYS A 130 -5.92 -5.10 12.51
N LEU A 131 -6.99 -4.48 12.00
CA LEU A 131 -6.95 -3.63 10.81
C LEU A 131 -6.09 -2.38 11.06
N MET A 132 -6.33 -1.67 12.17
CA MET A 132 -5.53 -0.50 12.56
C MET A 132 -4.06 -0.85 12.72
N ASP A 133 -3.76 -1.95 13.41
CA ASP A 133 -2.38 -2.42 13.59
C ASP A 133 -1.71 -2.75 12.26
N ALA A 134 -2.41 -3.30 11.28
CA ALA A 134 -1.85 -3.57 9.96
C ALA A 134 -1.48 -2.26 9.22
N VAL A 135 -2.32 -1.21 9.32
CA VAL A 135 -1.99 0.13 8.79
C VAL A 135 -0.77 0.71 9.51
N MET A 136 -0.73 0.59 10.84
CA MET A 136 0.39 1.08 11.65
C MET A 136 1.70 0.34 11.35
N ASP A 137 1.65 -0.99 11.19
CA ASP A 137 2.80 -1.82 10.81
C ASP A 137 3.32 -1.41 9.43
N SER A 138 2.40 -1.23 8.47
CA SER A 138 2.70 -0.74 7.12
C SER A 138 3.32 0.66 7.09
N SER A 139 3.02 1.51 8.08
CA SER A 139 3.46 2.91 8.18
C SER A 139 4.65 3.11 9.13
N THR A 140 5.28 2.03 9.59
CA THR A 140 6.43 2.09 10.51
C THR A 140 7.74 2.27 9.76
N PHE A 141 7.97 3.49 9.23
CA PHE A 141 9.24 3.79 8.56
C PHE A 141 10.33 4.16 9.58
N PRO A 142 11.53 3.49 9.53
CA PRO A 142 12.61 3.67 10.48
C PRO A 142 13.01 5.14 10.65
N PHE A 143 13.09 5.59 11.92
CA PHE A 143 13.56 6.93 12.32
C PHE A 143 12.80 8.12 11.71
N PHE A 144 11.67 7.86 11.04
CA PHE A 144 10.79 8.89 10.50
C PHE A 144 9.43 8.88 11.19
N SER A 145 8.57 7.89 10.93
CA SER A 145 7.25 7.80 11.56
C SER A 145 7.33 7.45 13.05
N THR A 146 8.42 6.85 13.45
CA THR A 146 8.78 6.48 14.82
C THR A 146 10.22 6.90 15.13
N ASN A 147 10.56 7.02 16.42
CA ASN A 147 11.95 7.25 16.88
C ASN A 147 12.83 5.99 16.82
N TRP A 148 12.25 4.83 16.54
CA TRP A 148 12.91 3.55 16.54
C TRP A 148 13.09 3.01 15.11
N PRO A 149 14.04 2.11 14.86
CA PRO A 149 14.20 1.50 13.55
C PRO A 149 13.08 0.51 13.22
N VAL A 150 12.35 0.05 14.23
CA VAL A 150 11.33 -1.00 14.12
C VAL A 150 10.18 -0.74 15.09
N ARG A 151 9.05 -1.41 14.87
CA ARG A 151 7.94 -1.48 15.83
C ARG A 151 7.88 -2.87 16.45
N PHE A 152 7.73 -2.92 17.77
CA PHE A 152 7.47 -4.16 18.50
C PHE A 152 5.96 -4.31 18.66
N VAL A 153 5.42 -5.38 18.12
CA VAL A 153 3.97 -5.67 18.15
C VAL A 153 3.75 -6.97 18.91
N ARG A 154 2.81 -6.96 19.84
CA ARG A 154 2.34 -8.17 20.51
C ARG A 154 0.83 -8.25 20.36
N ARG A 155 0.36 -9.15 19.52
CA ARG A 155 -1.07 -9.38 19.35
C ARG A 155 -1.60 -10.28 20.46
N ARG A 156 -2.89 -10.13 20.75
CA ARG A 156 -3.56 -10.95 21.76
C ARG A 156 -3.48 -12.43 21.36
N GLY A 157 -3.02 -13.28 22.30
CA GLY A 157 -2.85 -14.72 22.06
C GLY A 157 -1.49 -15.14 21.51
N GLU A 158 -0.65 -14.20 21.03
CA GLU A 158 0.70 -14.54 20.56
C GLU A 158 1.67 -14.70 21.73
N LYS A 159 2.50 -15.77 21.66
CA LYS A 159 3.50 -16.06 22.71
C LYS A 159 4.72 -15.12 22.57
N LEU A 160 5.11 -14.78 21.36
CA LEU A 160 6.29 -13.97 21.05
C LEU A 160 5.87 -12.62 20.44
N PRO A 161 6.58 -11.52 20.74
CA PRO A 161 6.39 -10.26 20.05
C PRO A 161 6.87 -10.42 18.60
N ARG A 162 6.29 -9.64 17.69
CA ARG A 162 6.80 -9.46 16.33
C ARG A 162 7.60 -8.18 16.26
N ILE A 163 8.59 -8.16 15.37
CA ILE A 163 9.33 -6.96 14.99
C ILE A 163 8.98 -6.67 13.55
N VAL A 164 8.43 -5.49 13.30
CA VAL A 164 7.93 -5.10 11.97
C VAL A 164 8.52 -3.77 11.52
N VAL A 165 8.55 -3.61 10.21
CA VAL A 165 8.92 -2.37 9.53
C VAL A 165 7.96 -2.09 8.37
N ASP A 166 8.02 -0.85 7.87
CA ASP A 166 7.23 -0.29 6.79
C ASP A 166 7.09 -1.21 5.57
N GLY A 167 5.95 -1.07 4.89
CA GLY A 167 5.66 -1.79 3.66
C GLY A 167 6.64 -1.51 2.52
N PHE A 168 7.37 -0.40 2.54
CA PHE A 168 8.45 -0.13 1.58
C PHE A 168 9.45 -1.29 1.50
N PHE A 169 9.71 -1.96 2.62
CA PHE A 169 10.66 -3.06 2.72
C PHE A 169 10.05 -4.44 2.41
N SER A 170 8.76 -4.50 2.05
CA SER A 170 8.05 -5.76 1.81
C SER A 170 8.23 -6.33 0.40
N VAL A 171 8.73 -5.54 -0.54
CA VAL A 171 8.87 -5.91 -1.95
C VAL A 171 10.26 -5.55 -2.49
N PRO A 172 10.67 -6.14 -3.63
CA PRO A 172 11.89 -5.78 -4.31
C PRO A 172 11.94 -4.29 -4.69
N ARG A 173 13.16 -3.75 -4.82
CA ARG A 173 13.40 -2.32 -5.09
C ARG A 173 12.76 -1.84 -6.39
N GLU A 174 12.68 -2.70 -7.39
CA GLU A 174 12.09 -2.46 -8.71
C GLU A 174 10.59 -2.17 -8.65
N ARG A 175 9.94 -2.53 -7.53
CA ARG A 175 8.53 -2.24 -7.26
C ARG A 175 8.31 -0.99 -6.40
N TYR A 176 9.37 -0.40 -5.87
CA TYR A 176 9.34 0.80 -5.03
C TYR A 176 8.29 0.75 -3.91
N GLY A 177 8.21 -0.36 -3.19
CA GLY A 177 7.24 -0.54 -2.12
C GLY A 177 5.78 -0.81 -2.58
N CYS A 178 5.52 -0.89 -3.88
CA CYS A 178 4.20 -1.24 -4.41
C CYS A 178 3.97 -2.75 -4.28
N PRO A 179 3.00 -3.21 -3.46
CA PRO A 179 2.80 -4.63 -3.21
C PRO A 179 2.40 -5.39 -4.48
N ASP A 180 2.86 -6.63 -4.59
CA ASP A 180 2.34 -7.56 -5.56
C ASP A 180 1.24 -8.41 -4.92
N PHE A 181 0.02 -8.21 -5.34
CA PHE A 181 -1.12 -8.96 -4.83
C PHE A 181 -1.65 -10.01 -5.83
N SER A 182 -1.07 -10.09 -7.02
CA SER A 182 -1.45 -11.11 -8.01
C SER A 182 -1.28 -12.52 -7.45
N HIS A 183 -0.23 -12.76 -6.68
CA HIS A 183 0.01 -14.04 -6.02
C HIS A 183 -0.97 -14.32 -4.86
N ALA A 184 -1.42 -13.30 -4.13
CA ALA A 184 -2.39 -13.46 -3.06
C ALA A 184 -3.77 -13.94 -3.58
N LEU A 185 -4.09 -13.60 -4.84
CA LEU A 185 -5.32 -14.02 -5.51
C LEU A 185 -5.23 -15.46 -6.04
N LEU A 186 -4.02 -15.96 -6.32
CA LEU A 186 -3.79 -17.32 -6.85
C LEU A 186 -3.70 -18.38 -5.74
N ASN A 187 -3.33 -18.01 -4.53
CA ASN A 187 -3.08 -18.95 -3.43
C ASN A 187 -4.34 -19.55 -2.80
N ASP A 188 -5.53 -18.98 -3.04
CA ASP A 188 -6.79 -19.49 -2.48
C ASP A 188 -7.26 -20.81 -3.14
N GLU A 189 -6.74 -21.15 -4.33
CA GLU A 189 -7.18 -22.37 -5.04
C GLU A 189 -6.33 -23.62 -4.75
N ASN A 190 -5.07 -23.50 -4.31
CA ASN A 190 -4.14 -24.63 -4.22
C ASN A 190 -3.49 -24.87 -2.85
N GLY A 191 -3.68 -24.00 -1.86
CA GLY A 191 -3.20 -24.24 -0.48
C GLY A 191 -1.67 -24.46 -0.34
N LYS A 192 -0.88 -24.09 -1.34
CA LYS A 192 0.58 -24.16 -1.24
C LYS A 192 1.11 -22.76 -0.90
N ASP A 193 1.74 -22.69 0.26
CA ASP A 193 2.56 -21.54 0.65
C ASP A 193 3.61 -21.29 -0.45
N ILE A 194 3.49 -20.17 -1.17
CA ILE A 194 4.60 -19.71 -2.01
C ILE A 194 5.68 -19.24 -1.05
N ASP A 195 6.86 -19.82 -1.16
CA ASP A 195 8.02 -19.39 -0.41
C ASP A 195 8.45 -18.01 -0.94
N LEU A 196 8.00 -16.95 -0.22
CA LEU A 196 8.36 -15.57 -0.54
C LEU A 196 9.83 -15.26 -0.28
N ASN A 197 10.64 -16.26 0.13
CA ASN A 197 12.08 -16.11 0.34
C ASN A 197 12.87 -15.95 -0.96
N ASP A 198 12.29 -16.26 -2.12
CA ASP A 198 12.92 -16.03 -3.44
C ASP A 198 12.88 -14.56 -3.89
N LEU A 199 12.18 -13.69 -3.16
CA LEU A 199 12.19 -12.26 -3.42
C LEU A 199 13.39 -11.61 -2.71
N GLU A 200 14.41 -11.24 -3.44
CA GLU A 200 15.52 -10.40 -2.94
C GLU A 200 14.96 -9.04 -2.50
N ALA A 201 14.67 -8.91 -1.21
CA ALA A 201 14.26 -7.62 -0.64
C ALA A 201 15.49 -6.75 -0.37
N PRO A 202 15.38 -5.40 -0.52
CA PRO A 202 16.46 -4.50 -0.19
C PRO A 202 16.90 -4.69 1.27
N LEU A 203 18.18 -4.88 1.48
CA LEU A 203 18.77 -4.99 2.82
C LEU A 203 18.76 -3.60 3.48
N LEU A 204 18.59 -3.56 4.81
CA LEU A 204 18.66 -2.34 5.62
C LEU A 204 19.93 -1.48 5.37
N GLY A 205 21.01 -2.08 4.81
CA GLY A 205 22.23 -1.38 4.43
C GLY A 205 22.03 -0.32 3.32
N ASP A 206 21.02 -0.48 2.46
CA ASP A 206 20.78 0.48 1.38
C ASP A 206 20.15 1.80 1.86
N VAL A 207 19.55 1.80 3.06
CA VAL A 207 18.98 3.02 3.68
C VAL A 207 20.09 3.92 4.23
N ALA A 208 21.21 3.35 4.67
CA ALA A 208 22.37 4.11 5.15
C ALA A 208 23.10 4.85 4.01
N ALA A 209 23.05 4.32 2.78
CA ALA A 209 23.62 4.96 1.60
C ALA A 209 22.89 6.25 1.18
N MET A 210 21.65 6.47 1.64
CA MET A 210 20.93 7.72 1.41
C MET A 210 21.37 8.86 2.35
N ASN A 211 22.15 8.57 3.41
CA ASN A 211 22.53 9.53 4.45
C ASN A 211 24.07 9.73 4.60
N GLY A 212 24.87 9.44 3.59
CA GLY A 212 26.33 9.68 3.57
C GLY A 212 27.14 8.68 4.41
N GLU A 213 28.10 8.12 3.76
CA GLU A 213 29.22 7.25 4.14
C GLU A 213 29.31 6.78 5.59
N VAL A 214 29.06 5.48 5.81
CA VAL A 214 29.61 4.71 6.94
C VAL A 214 30.29 3.48 6.37
N GLU A 215 31.61 3.40 6.57
CA GLU A 215 32.47 2.29 6.22
C GLU A 215 32.10 1.04 7.03
N VAL A 216 31.65 -0.02 6.38
CA VAL A 216 31.30 -1.30 7.04
C VAL A 216 32.45 -2.28 6.91
N THR A 217 33.12 -2.55 8.03
CA THR A 217 34.14 -3.60 8.16
C THR A 217 33.51 -5.01 8.09
N ALA A 218 34.28 -5.94 7.49
CA ALA A 218 33.90 -7.29 7.10
C ALA A 218 33.24 -8.17 8.20
N ARG A 219 32.29 -9.00 7.76
CA ARG A 219 31.54 -9.99 8.56
C ARG A 219 32.36 -11.23 8.93
N PRO A 220 32.16 -11.83 10.10
CA PRO A 220 32.56 -13.20 10.36
C PRO A 220 31.59 -14.20 9.71
N LYS A 221 32.10 -15.25 9.10
CA LYS A 221 31.37 -16.40 8.57
C LYS A 221 30.72 -17.16 9.73
N VAL A 222 29.40 -17.29 9.73
CA VAL A 222 28.67 -18.20 10.63
C VAL A 222 28.47 -19.52 9.91
N GLU A 223 28.94 -20.60 10.50
CA GLU A 223 28.73 -21.97 10.03
C GLU A 223 27.24 -22.34 10.16
N LYS A 224 26.73 -23.07 9.15
CA LYS A 224 25.38 -23.58 9.10
C LYS A 224 25.23 -24.74 10.11
N GLU A 225 24.52 -24.52 11.19
CA GLU A 225 23.99 -25.62 12.00
C GLU A 225 22.64 -26.10 11.46
N ASP A 226 22.58 -27.41 11.27
CA ASP A 226 21.45 -28.18 10.76
C ASP A 226 20.34 -28.25 11.83
N TYR A 227 19.27 -27.46 11.68
CA TYR A 227 18.08 -27.60 12.50
C TYR A 227 17.03 -28.46 11.76
N THR A 228 17.17 -29.77 11.93
CA THR A 228 16.11 -30.71 11.57
C THR A 228 14.99 -30.71 12.63
N ASN A 229 13.77 -30.49 12.16
CA ASN A 229 12.53 -31.01 12.70
C ASN A 229 12.03 -30.49 14.06
N THR A 230 11.35 -29.35 14.09
CA THR A 230 10.13 -29.18 14.90
C THR A 230 9.18 -28.25 14.16
N SER A 231 8.08 -28.80 13.68
CA SER A 231 6.99 -28.02 13.06
C SER A 231 6.45 -26.99 14.06
N PRO A 232 6.55 -25.67 13.78
CA PRO A 232 5.83 -24.67 14.57
C PRO A 232 4.36 -24.74 14.18
N GLY A 233 3.50 -24.71 15.19
CA GLY A 233 2.07 -24.85 15.10
C GLY A 233 1.45 -24.02 13.97
N ARG A 234 0.76 -24.74 13.11
CA ARG A 234 -0.18 -24.28 12.11
C ARG A 234 -1.17 -23.36 12.82
N ILE A 235 -1.16 -22.08 12.51
CA ILE A 235 -2.28 -21.20 12.86
C ILE A 235 -3.43 -21.69 11.99
N LEU A 236 -4.35 -22.42 12.61
CA LEU A 236 -5.60 -22.84 12.00
C LEU A 236 -6.41 -21.55 11.77
N TYR A 237 -6.46 -21.08 10.54
CA TYR A 237 -7.57 -20.27 10.10
C TYR A 237 -8.77 -21.21 10.05
N GLU A 238 -9.73 -21.01 10.94
CA GLU A 238 -10.99 -21.74 10.87
C GLU A 238 -11.64 -21.46 9.51
N GLU A 239 -11.79 -22.54 8.75
CA GLU A 239 -12.60 -22.62 7.55
C GLU A 239 -14.07 -22.40 7.91
N SER A 240 -14.51 -21.16 8.00
CA SER A 240 -15.93 -20.85 8.03
C SER A 240 -16.24 -19.76 7.02
N SER A 241 -16.34 -20.16 5.80
CA SER A 241 -17.20 -19.68 4.72
C SER A 241 -16.60 -20.13 3.39
N LYS A 242 -17.47 -20.59 2.47
CA LYS A 242 -17.09 -21.00 1.10
C LYS A 242 -16.22 -19.92 0.47
N PRO A 243 -15.12 -20.28 -0.22
CA PRO A 243 -14.28 -19.30 -0.89
C PRO A 243 -15.15 -18.51 -1.85
N THR A 244 -15.29 -17.22 -1.58
CA THR A 244 -15.76 -16.27 -2.58
C THR A 244 -14.76 -16.37 -3.71
N LYS A 245 -15.21 -16.64 -4.94
CA LYS A 245 -14.36 -16.74 -6.14
C LYS A 245 -13.35 -15.59 -6.12
N ALA A 246 -12.08 -15.93 -5.94
CA ALA A 246 -10.99 -14.97 -6.05
C ALA A 246 -11.10 -14.32 -7.43
N SER A 247 -11.31 -13.03 -7.47
CA SER A 247 -11.39 -12.31 -8.74
C SER A 247 -9.99 -12.25 -9.34
N VAL A 248 -9.78 -12.98 -10.43
CA VAL A 248 -8.52 -12.92 -11.18
C VAL A 248 -8.31 -11.48 -11.63
N VAL A 249 -7.18 -10.89 -11.25
CA VAL A 249 -6.80 -9.56 -11.75
C VAL A 249 -6.22 -9.70 -13.13
N ASP A 250 -6.90 -9.11 -14.09
CA ASP A 250 -6.44 -9.13 -15.49
C ASP A 250 -5.24 -8.19 -15.69
N ARG A 251 -5.16 -7.11 -14.89
CA ARG A 251 -4.18 -6.05 -15.06
C ARG A 251 -3.96 -5.32 -13.73
N THR A 252 -2.70 -5.05 -13.38
CA THR A 252 -2.34 -4.26 -12.18
C THR A 252 -1.79 -2.90 -12.57
N VAL A 253 -2.44 -1.84 -12.11
CA VAL A 253 -1.98 -0.46 -12.27
C VAL A 253 -1.20 -0.05 -11.02
N THR A 254 0.02 0.43 -11.22
CA THR A 254 0.89 0.89 -10.15
C THR A 254 0.74 2.40 -9.96
N VAL A 255 0.40 2.82 -8.74
CA VAL A 255 0.27 4.24 -8.37
C VAL A 255 1.47 4.64 -7.53
N SER A 256 2.30 5.55 -8.03
CA SER A 256 3.49 6.05 -7.34
C SER A 256 3.40 7.55 -7.09
N VAL A 257 3.73 7.98 -5.87
CA VAL A 257 3.83 9.40 -5.52
C VAL A 257 5.11 10.06 -6.05
N PHE A 258 6.03 9.26 -6.60
CA PHE A 258 7.26 9.73 -7.24
C PHE A 258 7.24 9.41 -8.73
N PRO A 259 7.88 10.25 -9.58
CA PRO A 259 8.02 9.96 -11.00
C PRO A 259 8.67 8.60 -11.22
N HIS A 260 8.07 7.75 -12.06
CA HIS A 260 8.56 6.40 -12.33
C HIS A 260 10.01 6.35 -12.79
N SER A 261 10.41 7.30 -13.64
CA SER A 261 11.80 7.40 -14.14
C SER A 261 12.80 7.61 -13.02
N THR A 262 12.44 8.40 -12.01
CA THR A 262 13.31 8.74 -10.88
C THR A 262 13.27 7.67 -9.79
N ALA A 263 12.09 7.10 -9.53
CA ALA A 263 11.91 6.02 -8.56
C ALA A 263 12.47 4.67 -9.07
N LYS A 264 12.87 4.59 -10.36
CA LYS A 264 13.31 3.36 -11.01
C LYS A 264 12.30 2.21 -10.87
N LEU A 265 11.02 2.54 -10.92
CA LEU A 265 9.94 1.57 -10.90
C LEU A 265 9.90 0.85 -12.26
N THR A 266 10.47 -0.34 -12.33
CA THR A 266 10.65 -1.09 -13.59
C THR A 266 9.77 -2.32 -13.67
N ALA A 267 9.20 -2.78 -12.56
CA ALA A 267 8.44 -4.03 -12.48
C ALA A 267 7.04 -3.97 -13.14
N SER A 268 6.55 -2.78 -13.50
CA SER A 268 5.23 -2.62 -14.14
C SER A 268 5.36 -2.15 -15.59
N ASP A 269 4.38 -2.52 -16.41
CA ASP A 269 4.28 -1.98 -17.77
C ASP A 269 4.20 -0.45 -17.73
N PRO A 270 4.89 0.30 -18.62
CA PRO A 270 4.80 1.75 -18.69
C PRO A 270 3.39 2.31 -18.78
N HIS A 271 2.48 1.54 -19.37
CA HIS A 271 1.07 1.92 -19.53
C HIS A 271 0.24 1.68 -18.26
N ASP A 272 0.74 0.86 -17.33
CA ASP A 272 0.09 0.51 -16.08
C ASP A 272 0.64 1.32 -14.93
N ARG A 273 0.87 2.62 -15.16
CA ARG A 273 1.47 3.52 -14.18
C ARG A 273 0.72 4.83 -14.10
N ILE A 274 0.39 5.22 -12.87
CA ILE A 274 -0.06 6.57 -12.53
C ILE A 274 1.00 7.19 -11.63
N SER A 275 1.59 8.30 -12.07
CA SER A 275 2.59 9.02 -11.28
C SER A 275 2.78 10.45 -11.77
N PRO A 276 3.41 11.32 -10.96
CA PRO A 276 3.84 12.63 -11.43
C PRO A 276 4.69 12.50 -12.68
N LEU A 277 4.50 13.43 -13.62
CA LEU A 277 5.39 13.54 -14.77
C LEU A 277 6.79 14.00 -14.33
N PRO A 278 7.85 13.61 -15.04
CA PRO A 278 9.16 14.22 -14.88
C PRO A 278 9.09 15.74 -15.08
N ASP A 279 9.97 16.46 -14.40
CA ASP A 279 10.05 17.91 -14.54
C ASP A 279 10.28 18.31 -16.01
N PRO A 280 9.44 19.18 -16.60
CA PRO A 280 9.56 19.57 -18.00
C PRO A 280 10.85 20.33 -18.31
N THR A 281 11.51 20.92 -17.31
CA THR A 281 12.82 21.58 -17.46
C THR A 281 13.98 20.59 -17.41
N GLY A 282 13.72 19.32 -17.06
CA GLY A 282 14.74 18.29 -16.86
C GLY A 282 15.37 18.31 -15.47
N ASP A 283 14.93 19.16 -14.55
CA ASP A 283 15.40 19.17 -13.16
C ASP A 283 14.75 18.06 -12.31
N ASN A 284 15.00 16.83 -12.71
CA ASN A 284 14.49 15.65 -11.98
C ASN A 284 15.05 15.56 -10.55
N VAL A 285 16.25 16.09 -10.30
CA VAL A 285 16.88 16.07 -8.97
C VAL A 285 16.17 17.05 -8.04
N GLY A 286 15.90 18.27 -8.50
CA GLY A 286 15.13 19.25 -7.74
C GLY A 286 13.70 18.79 -7.46
N GLN A 287 13.03 18.20 -8.47
CA GLN A 287 11.71 17.62 -8.31
C GLN A 287 11.71 16.51 -7.23
N MET A 288 12.66 15.58 -7.30
CA MET A 288 12.78 14.52 -6.30
C MET A 288 13.06 15.08 -4.91
N GLY A 289 13.97 16.06 -4.80
CA GLY A 289 14.27 16.74 -3.54
C GLY A 289 13.04 17.41 -2.92
N LYS A 290 12.21 18.08 -3.74
CA LYS A 290 10.94 18.65 -3.29
C LYS A 290 9.97 17.59 -2.79
N LEU A 291 9.78 16.51 -3.53
CA LEU A 291 8.87 15.42 -3.16
C LEU A 291 9.34 14.71 -1.89
N LEU A 292 10.64 14.44 -1.73
CA LEU A 292 11.21 13.86 -0.53
C LEU A 292 11.02 14.78 0.70
N ARG A 293 11.19 16.08 0.53
CA ARG A 293 10.88 17.06 1.58
C ARG A 293 9.41 16.96 1.99
N LEU A 294 8.49 17.00 1.04
CA LEU A 294 7.06 16.89 1.29
C LEU A 294 6.66 15.55 1.89
N ALA A 295 7.35 14.45 1.53
CA ALA A 295 7.11 13.13 2.10
C ALA A 295 7.48 13.04 3.58
N THR A 296 8.53 13.78 4.00
CA THR A 296 9.17 13.62 5.32
C THR A 296 9.00 14.81 6.27
N GLN A 297 8.58 15.94 5.76
CA GLN A 297 8.38 17.15 6.56
C GLN A 297 6.92 17.60 6.49
N PRO A 298 6.32 17.94 7.65
CA PRO A 298 4.99 18.50 7.67
C PRO A 298 4.96 19.80 6.89
N THR A 299 3.86 20.05 6.21
CA THR A 299 3.72 21.19 5.29
C THR A 299 2.33 21.82 5.39
N SER A 300 2.12 22.93 4.68
CA SER A 300 0.88 23.70 4.75
C SER A 300 -0.30 22.97 4.08
N ARG A 301 -1.50 23.38 4.45
CA ARG A 301 -2.76 22.95 3.82
C ARG A 301 -2.73 23.11 2.30
N GLU A 302 -2.20 24.25 1.83
CA GLU A 302 -2.14 24.57 0.40
C GLU A 302 -1.26 23.57 -0.36
N GLU A 303 -0.10 23.20 0.20
CA GLU A 303 0.80 22.21 -0.42
C GLU A 303 0.16 20.81 -0.43
N LEU A 304 -0.54 20.40 0.65
CA LEU A 304 -1.25 19.12 0.71
C LEU A 304 -2.43 19.07 -0.25
N THR A 305 -3.19 20.17 -0.36
CA THR A 305 -4.29 20.28 -1.33
C THR A 305 -3.77 20.24 -2.77
N ALA A 306 -2.66 20.91 -3.05
CA ALA A 306 -2.03 20.87 -4.37
C ALA A 306 -1.55 19.45 -4.75
N LEU A 307 -1.08 18.65 -3.77
CA LEU A 307 -0.75 17.24 -3.99
C LEU A 307 -1.99 16.41 -4.35
N TYR A 308 -3.10 16.63 -3.67
CA TYR A 308 -4.37 15.98 -3.97
C TYR A 308 -4.85 16.30 -5.39
N GLU A 309 -4.83 17.57 -5.77
CA GLU A 309 -5.19 18.02 -7.12
C GLU A 309 -4.24 17.45 -8.20
N SER A 310 -2.95 17.35 -7.89
CA SER A 310 -1.97 16.71 -8.78
C SER A 310 -2.29 15.23 -8.99
N GLY A 311 -2.70 14.52 -7.94
CA GLY A 311 -3.15 13.13 -8.05
C GLY A 311 -4.36 12.97 -8.97
N ILE A 312 -5.35 13.86 -8.87
CA ILE A 312 -6.52 13.90 -9.76
C ILE A 312 -6.05 14.08 -11.23
N GLN A 313 -5.23 15.09 -11.50
CA GLN A 313 -4.76 15.40 -12.86
C GLN A 313 -3.98 14.24 -13.48
N ASP A 314 -3.12 13.58 -12.71
CA ASP A 314 -2.33 12.47 -13.20
C ASP A 314 -3.18 11.23 -13.50
N ALA A 315 -4.20 10.96 -12.67
CA ALA A 315 -5.15 9.88 -12.91
C ALA A 315 -6.06 10.20 -14.12
N GLU A 316 -6.56 11.42 -14.26
CA GLU A 316 -7.35 11.84 -15.43
C GLU A 316 -6.55 11.73 -16.73
N ARG A 317 -5.26 12.06 -16.70
CA ARG A 317 -4.36 11.89 -17.84
C ARG A 317 -4.22 10.41 -18.20
N TRP A 318 -4.05 9.52 -17.22
CA TRP A 318 -3.97 8.09 -17.44
C TRP A 318 -5.31 7.56 -18.01
N ILE A 319 -6.45 7.97 -17.46
CA ILE A 319 -7.78 7.61 -17.95
C ILE A 319 -7.96 8.02 -19.41
N ALA A 320 -7.59 9.25 -19.77
CA ALA A 320 -7.70 9.72 -21.15
C ALA A 320 -6.82 8.90 -22.12
N GLN A 321 -5.65 8.43 -21.67
CA GLN A 321 -4.81 7.52 -22.46
C GLN A 321 -5.47 6.15 -22.65
N GLU A 322 -6.13 5.63 -21.62
CA GLU A 322 -6.86 4.38 -21.70
C GLU A 322 -8.08 4.49 -22.64
N GLU A 323 -8.84 5.56 -22.55
CA GLU A 323 -9.97 5.85 -23.44
C GLU A 323 -9.51 5.94 -24.91
N ALA A 324 -8.39 6.64 -25.17
CA ALA A 324 -7.83 6.77 -26.52
C ALA A 324 -7.37 5.43 -27.12
N ARG A 325 -7.07 4.44 -26.29
CA ARG A 325 -6.70 3.07 -26.71
C ARG A 325 -7.91 2.16 -26.93
N GLY A 326 -9.11 2.69 -26.81
CA GLY A 326 -10.34 1.89 -26.87
C GLY A 326 -10.64 1.10 -25.61
N TRP A 327 -9.91 1.36 -24.52
CA TRP A 327 -10.17 0.81 -23.20
C TRP A 327 -11.15 1.65 -22.39
N GLY A 328 -11.63 2.75 -22.98
CA GLY A 328 -12.72 3.59 -22.47
C GLY A 328 -13.99 2.77 -22.36
N LEU A 329 -14.18 2.19 -21.21
CA LEU A 329 -15.28 1.30 -20.96
C LEU A 329 -16.52 2.14 -20.62
N ASN A 330 -17.43 2.21 -21.58
CA ASN A 330 -18.83 2.49 -21.27
C ASN A 330 -19.26 1.51 -20.15
N THR A 331 -19.60 2.03 -19.00
CA THR A 331 -19.95 1.24 -17.79
C THR A 331 -21.03 0.18 -18.09
N LYS A 332 -21.90 0.41 -19.07
CA LYS A 332 -22.93 -0.52 -19.51
C LYS A 332 -22.32 -1.69 -20.30
N GLU A 333 -21.42 -1.42 -21.20
CA GLU A 333 -20.72 -2.42 -22.02
C GLU A 333 -19.76 -3.28 -21.17
N ARG A 334 -19.20 -2.71 -20.10
CA ARG A 334 -18.43 -3.42 -19.08
C ARG A 334 -19.27 -4.44 -18.33
N ARG A 335 -20.45 -4.03 -17.84
CA ARG A 335 -21.39 -4.92 -17.15
C ARG A 335 -21.88 -6.02 -18.06
N GLU A 336 -22.17 -5.71 -19.31
CA GLU A 336 -22.63 -6.68 -20.31
C GLU A 336 -21.53 -7.67 -20.70
N ASN A 337 -20.28 -7.21 -20.87
CA ASN A 337 -19.14 -8.07 -21.16
C ASN A 337 -18.75 -8.95 -19.98
N TYR A 338 -18.82 -8.41 -18.75
CA TYR A 338 -18.63 -9.18 -17.52
C TYR A 338 -19.73 -10.23 -17.35
N ALA A 339 -21.00 -9.86 -17.55
CA ALA A 339 -22.13 -10.80 -17.49
C ALA A 339 -22.00 -11.93 -18.52
N ARG A 340 -21.51 -11.64 -19.73
CA ARG A 340 -21.22 -12.67 -20.76
C ARG A 340 -20.05 -13.58 -20.37
N ALA A 341 -18.97 -13.03 -19.79
CA ALA A 341 -17.79 -13.78 -19.41
C ALA A 341 -18.04 -14.74 -18.24
N VAL A 342 -18.95 -14.37 -17.31
CA VAL A 342 -19.26 -15.16 -16.11
C VAL A 342 -20.47 -16.09 -16.32
N GLY A 343 -21.08 -16.10 -17.52
CA GLY A 343 -22.16 -17.05 -17.88
C GLY A 343 -23.47 -16.85 -17.10
N GLY A 344 -23.69 -15.68 -16.51
CA GLY A 344 -24.88 -15.36 -15.74
C GLY A 344 -25.82 -14.42 -16.51
N ALA A 345 -27.07 -14.83 -16.73
CA ALA A 345 -28.13 -13.94 -17.13
C ALA A 345 -28.40 -12.97 -15.98
N VAL A 346 -28.05 -11.70 -16.16
CA VAL A 346 -28.49 -10.63 -15.25
C VAL A 346 -29.79 -10.09 -15.82
N ASP A 347 -30.91 -10.37 -15.15
CA ASP A 347 -32.18 -9.70 -15.41
C ASP A 347 -32.00 -8.21 -15.12
N LEU A 348 -32.01 -7.41 -16.17
CA LEU A 348 -32.05 -5.95 -16.13
C LEU A 348 -33.52 -5.52 -16.09
N ASN A 349 -34.08 -5.38 -14.90
CA ASN A 349 -35.29 -4.60 -14.66
C ASN A 349 -34.95 -3.35 -13.85
#